data_b712d69fe7cda332353ae9bceb5a6197
#
_entry.id   b712d69fe7cda332353ae9bceb5a6197
#
_cell.length_a   1.000
_cell.length_b   1.000
_cell.length_c   1.000
_cell.angle_alpha   90.00
_cell.angle_beta   90.00
_cell.angle_gamma   90.00
#
_symmetry.space_group_name_H-M   'P 1'
#
loop_
_entity.id
_entity.type
_entity.pdbx_description
1 polymer ?
#
loop_
_entity_poly.entity_id
_entity_poly.type
_entity_poly.pdbx_seq_one_letter_code
_entity_poly.pdbx_strand_id
1 'polypeptide(L)'
;MDWSEGILTIRGAKFGKSRLVPLPASTRKVLADYAKRRDRRFGVRAEGHFLVNKNGHRLDKGEVHRTFYTLSRQIGWRAVDASRGPRLHDFRHRFAVQTLLRWYRNGEDPKRRLPVLSTYLGHAHVTDTYWYLTGTPELLGAAGKRLEKRWEGLNAGSR
;
A
#
# COMPACT_ATOMS: atom_id res chain seq x y z
N MET A 1 -11.12 5.97 -12.57
CA MET A 1 -11.48 5.81 -11.15
C MET A 1 -12.98 5.96 -11.03
N ASP A 2 -13.61 5.02 -10.39
CA ASP A 2 -15.02 5.11 -10.03
C ASP A 2 -15.14 5.83 -8.67
N TRP A 3 -15.79 6.99 -8.66
CA TRP A 3 -15.92 7.81 -7.46
C TRP A 3 -17.06 7.35 -6.56
N SER A 4 -18.10 6.75 -7.12
CA SER A 4 -19.27 6.24 -6.38
C SER A 4 -18.88 5.01 -5.58
N GLU A 5 -18.28 4.05 -6.24
CA GLU A 5 -17.83 2.79 -5.61
C GLU A 5 -16.50 2.91 -4.86
N GLY A 6 -15.73 3.98 -5.10
CA GLY A 6 -14.41 4.14 -4.50
C GLY A 6 -13.39 3.15 -5.05
N ILE A 7 -13.50 2.80 -6.32
CA ILE A 7 -12.63 1.79 -6.96
C ILE A 7 -11.69 2.45 -7.95
N LEU A 8 -10.37 2.17 -7.78
CA LEU A 8 -9.34 2.52 -8.74
C LEU A 8 -9.08 1.32 -9.65
N THR A 9 -9.34 1.46 -10.95
CA THR A 9 -8.97 0.46 -11.96
C THR A 9 -7.54 0.70 -12.42
N ILE A 10 -6.64 -0.24 -12.17
CA ILE A 10 -5.29 -0.26 -12.72
C ILE A 10 -5.31 -1.14 -13.95
N ARG A 11 -4.90 -0.60 -15.11
CA ARG A 11 -4.89 -1.31 -16.40
C ARG A 11 -3.46 -1.43 -16.91
N GLY A 12 -3.16 -2.57 -17.55
CA GLY A 12 -1.88 -2.78 -18.23
C GLY A 12 -0.65 -2.58 -17.34
N ALA A 13 -0.71 -2.97 -16.06
CA ALA A 13 0.43 -2.93 -15.14
C ALA A 13 1.52 -3.93 -15.57
N LYS A 14 2.57 -4.08 -14.78
CA LYS A 14 3.66 -5.02 -15.04
C LYS A 14 3.09 -6.40 -15.41
N PHE A 15 3.58 -6.99 -16.48
CA PHE A 15 3.09 -8.23 -17.09
C PHE A 15 1.66 -8.15 -17.68
N GLY A 16 1.21 -6.97 -18.12
CA GLY A 16 -0.12 -6.77 -18.71
C GLY A 16 -1.30 -6.92 -17.77
N LYS A 17 -1.06 -7.14 -16.47
CA LYS A 17 -2.12 -7.40 -15.48
C LYS A 17 -2.94 -6.15 -15.19
N SER A 18 -4.25 -6.36 -15.07
CA SER A 18 -5.20 -5.33 -14.60
C SER A 18 -5.84 -5.76 -13.30
N ARG A 19 -6.20 -4.80 -12.46
CA ARG A 19 -6.86 -5.08 -11.19
C ARG A 19 -7.70 -3.91 -10.69
N LEU A 20 -8.65 -4.24 -9.85
CA LEU A 20 -9.45 -3.28 -9.08
C LEU A 20 -8.80 -3.08 -7.72
N VAL A 21 -8.69 -1.84 -7.29
CA VAL A 21 -8.12 -1.45 -6.00
C VAL A 21 -9.17 -0.61 -5.26
N PRO A 22 -9.84 -1.17 -4.24
CA PRO A 22 -10.75 -0.39 -3.42
C PRO A 22 -9.97 0.64 -2.61
N LEU A 23 -10.53 1.85 -2.53
CA LEU A 23 -9.92 2.97 -1.82
C LEU A 23 -10.72 3.30 -0.55
N PRO A 24 -10.06 3.47 0.60
CA PRO A 24 -10.70 4.00 1.79
C PRO A 24 -11.33 5.38 1.54
N ALA A 25 -12.41 5.68 2.25
CA ALA A 25 -13.14 6.95 2.10
C ALA A 25 -12.23 8.18 2.29
N SER A 26 -11.28 8.13 3.24
CA SER A 26 -10.30 9.19 3.45
C SER A 26 -9.40 9.42 2.24
N THR A 27 -8.89 8.36 1.63
CA THR A 27 -8.07 8.45 0.40
C THR A 27 -8.89 8.99 -0.77
N ARG A 28 -10.14 8.50 -0.92
CA ARG A 28 -11.06 8.98 -1.96
C ARG A 28 -11.30 10.48 -1.84
N LYS A 29 -11.55 10.98 -0.62
CA LYS A 29 -11.73 12.42 -0.35
C LYS A 29 -10.52 13.24 -0.79
N VAL A 30 -9.31 12.84 -0.38
CA VAL A 30 -8.06 13.55 -0.75
C VAL A 30 -7.85 13.56 -2.26
N LEU A 31 -8.10 12.44 -2.95
CA LEU A 31 -7.96 12.37 -4.40
C LEU A 31 -9.02 13.21 -5.12
N ALA A 32 -10.25 13.27 -4.61
CA ALA A 32 -11.31 14.12 -5.17
C ALA A 32 -10.98 15.61 -5.00
N ASP A 33 -10.47 16.01 -3.84
CA ASP A 33 -10.02 17.38 -3.58
C ASP A 33 -8.85 17.78 -4.48
N TYR A 34 -7.91 16.85 -4.70
CA TYR A 34 -6.82 17.05 -5.65
C TYR A 34 -7.36 17.25 -7.07
N ALA A 35 -8.26 16.38 -7.54
CA ALA A 35 -8.84 16.48 -8.87
C ALA A 35 -9.53 17.84 -9.07
N LYS A 36 -10.35 18.29 -8.11
CA LYS A 36 -11.01 19.61 -8.15
C LYS A 36 -10.01 20.76 -8.28
N ARG A 37 -8.91 20.72 -7.50
CA ARG A 37 -7.85 21.76 -7.56
C ARG A 37 -7.10 21.73 -8.88
N ARG A 38 -6.76 20.55 -9.38
CA ARG A 38 -6.13 20.35 -10.69
C ARG A 38 -7.01 20.93 -11.81
N ASP A 39 -8.26 20.54 -11.85
CA ASP A 39 -9.19 20.92 -12.92
C ASP A 39 -9.50 22.44 -12.90
N ARG A 40 -9.54 23.04 -11.70
CA ARG A 40 -9.64 24.49 -11.55
C ARG A 40 -8.44 25.24 -12.10
N ARG A 41 -7.22 24.66 -11.94
CA ARG A 41 -5.98 25.32 -12.35
C ARG A 41 -5.64 25.11 -13.83
N PHE A 42 -5.90 23.91 -14.36
CA PHE A 42 -5.44 23.51 -15.70
C PHE A 42 -6.58 23.22 -16.68
N GLY A 43 -7.83 23.31 -16.24
CA GLY A 43 -9.00 22.87 -16.99
C GLY A 43 -9.17 21.35 -16.98
N VAL A 44 -10.33 20.90 -17.46
CA VAL A 44 -10.70 19.46 -17.51
C VAL A 44 -9.81 18.65 -18.49
N ARG A 45 -9.02 19.32 -19.32
CA ARG A 45 -8.16 18.74 -20.36
C ARG A 45 -6.69 18.58 -19.95
N ALA A 46 -6.35 18.46 -18.68
CA ALA A 46 -4.97 18.14 -18.30
C ALA A 46 -4.55 16.79 -18.92
N GLU A 47 -4.20 16.77 -20.19
CA GLU A 47 -3.64 15.68 -21.04
C GLU A 47 -4.16 14.25 -20.71
N GLY A 48 -5.35 14.09 -20.12
CA GLY A 48 -5.91 12.81 -19.71
C GLY A 48 -5.20 12.13 -18.53
N HIS A 49 -4.20 12.79 -17.92
CA HIS A 49 -3.49 12.23 -16.77
C HIS A 49 -4.12 12.68 -15.44
N PHE A 50 -4.28 11.72 -14.51
CA PHE A 50 -4.82 12.05 -13.19
C PHE A 50 -3.84 12.90 -12.38
N LEU A 51 -2.59 12.47 -12.27
CA LEU A 51 -1.53 13.21 -11.59
C LEU A 51 -0.73 14.03 -12.60
N VAL A 52 -0.60 15.32 -12.33
CA VAL A 52 0.11 16.25 -13.21
C VAL A 52 1.18 17.03 -12.44
N ASN A 53 2.20 17.49 -13.15
CA ASN A 53 3.21 18.38 -12.62
C ASN A 53 2.70 19.84 -12.53
N LYS A 54 3.57 20.78 -12.12
CA LYS A 54 3.23 22.20 -11.95
C LYS A 54 2.74 22.90 -13.24
N ASN A 55 3.02 22.34 -14.40
CA ASN A 55 2.65 22.87 -15.72
C ASN A 55 1.42 22.15 -16.31
N GLY A 56 0.79 21.22 -15.60
CA GLY A 56 -0.36 20.43 -16.08
C GLY A 56 -0.01 19.22 -16.92
N HIS A 57 1.27 18.94 -17.17
CA HIS A 57 1.73 17.79 -17.93
C HIS A 57 1.86 16.52 -17.06
N ARG A 58 2.00 15.38 -17.71
CA ARG A 58 2.21 14.09 -17.05
C ARG A 58 3.34 14.18 -16.02
N LEU A 59 3.07 13.66 -14.82
CA LEU A 59 4.07 13.60 -13.76
C LEU A 59 5.18 12.61 -14.13
N ASP A 60 6.42 13.05 -14.16
CA ASP A 60 7.59 12.21 -14.38
C ASP A 60 7.97 11.41 -13.13
N LYS A 61 8.43 10.19 -13.33
CA LYS A 61 8.89 9.32 -12.24
C LYS A 61 10.05 9.92 -11.45
N GLY A 62 10.97 10.59 -12.14
CA GLY A 62 12.11 11.26 -11.51
C GLY A 62 11.66 12.44 -10.64
N GLU A 63 10.67 13.23 -11.08
CA GLU A 63 10.08 14.31 -10.29
C GLU A 63 9.46 13.78 -9.00
N VAL A 64 8.72 12.68 -9.07
CA VAL A 64 8.12 12.03 -7.89
C VAL A 64 9.19 11.61 -6.90
N HIS A 65 10.26 10.96 -7.36
CA HIS A 65 11.36 10.54 -6.48
C HIS A 65 12.10 11.73 -5.86
N ARG A 66 12.43 12.77 -6.66
CA ARG A 66 13.08 13.97 -6.14
C ARG A 66 12.24 14.67 -5.08
N THR A 67 10.95 14.86 -5.36
CA THR A 67 10.01 15.47 -4.41
C THR A 67 9.91 14.64 -3.12
N PHE A 68 9.81 13.33 -3.23
CA PHE A 68 9.78 12.45 -2.07
C PHE A 68 11.07 12.55 -1.23
N TYR A 69 12.23 12.59 -1.85
CA TYR A 69 13.50 12.72 -1.14
C TYR A 69 13.65 14.10 -0.47
N THR A 70 13.22 15.16 -1.15
CA THR A 70 13.20 16.50 -0.56
C THR A 70 12.30 16.54 0.68
N LEU A 71 11.06 16.07 0.56
CA LEU A 71 10.12 16.01 1.69
C LEU A 71 10.65 15.12 2.82
N SER A 72 11.24 13.96 2.49
CA SER A 72 11.80 13.04 3.49
C SER A 72 12.91 13.69 4.31
N ARG A 73 13.73 14.57 3.70
CA ARG A 73 14.74 15.35 4.41
C ARG A 73 14.11 16.44 5.28
N GLN A 74 13.14 17.15 4.76
CA GLN A 74 12.45 18.22 5.50
C GLN A 74 11.78 17.73 6.77
N ILE A 75 11.21 16.52 6.74
CA ILE A 75 10.53 15.92 7.91
C ILE A 75 11.44 15.02 8.76
N GLY A 76 12.75 15.02 8.50
CA GLY A 76 13.74 14.27 9.28
C GLY A 76 13.75 12.75 9.07
N TRP A 77 13.04 12.22 8.06
CA TRP A 77 13.08 10.78 7.74
C TRP A 77 14.37 10.37 7.03
N ARG A 78 15.05 11.32 6.42
CA ARG A 78 16.34 11.12 5.74
C ARG A 78 17.28 12.24 6.17
N ALA A 79 18.49 11.91 6.61
CA ALA A 79 19.51 12.93 6.87
C ALA A 79 19.85 13.67 5.58
N VAL A 80 20.32 14.92 5.73
CA VAL A 80 20.56 15.82 4.59
C VAL A 80 21.57 15.26 3.60
N ASP A 81 22.63 14.63 4.13
CA ASP A 81 23.76 14.03 3.41
C ASP A 81 23.59 12.53 3.13
N ALA A 82 22.51 11.91 3.64
CA ALA A 82 22.32 10.48 3.52
C ALA A 82 22.00 10.05 2.08
N SER A 83 22.81 9.16 1.53
CA SER A 83 22.53 8.45 0.28
C SER A 83 21.43 7.40 0.43
N ARG A 84 21.26 6.84 1.64
CA ARG A 84 20.26 5.81 2.00
C ARG A 84 19.14 6.40 2.85
N GLY A 85 17.99 5.74 2.87
CA GLY A 85 16.82 6.13 3.67
C GLY A 85 15.52 5.65 3.04
N PRO A 86 14.36 6.04 3.58
CA PRO A 86 13.05 5.61 3.12
C PRO A 86 12.85 5.82 1.62
N ARG A 87 12.16 4.87 0.99
CA ARG A 87 11.80 4.88 -0.43
C ARG A 87 10.28 4.84 -0.57
N LEU A 88 9.75 5.27 -1.71
CA LEU A 88 8.31 5.15 -1.99
C LEU A 88 7.81 3.69 -1.89
N HIS A 89 8.66 2.73 -2.25
CA HIS A 89 8.30 1.31 -2.16
C HIS A 89 8.11 0.83 -0.71
N ASP A 90 8.73 1.48 0.26
CA ASP A 90 8.64 1.10 1.66
C ASP A 90 7.24 1.37 2.24
N PHE A 91 6.46 2.29 1.66
CA PHE A 91 5.02 2.43 1.98
C PHE A 91 4.22 1.18 1.61
N ARG A 92 4.52 0.57 0.47
CA ARG A 92 3.90 -0.69 0.06
C ARG A 92 4.26 -1.81 1.05
N HIS A 93 5.53 -1.90 1.41
CA HIS A 93 6.01 -2.86 2.40
C HIS A 93 5.29 -2.67 3.75
N ARG A 94 5.29 -1.42 4.26
CA ARG A 94 4.58 -1.08 5.50
C ARG A 94 3.09 -1.42 5.44
N PHE A 95 2.41 -1.13 4.33
CA PHE A 95 1.00 -1.46 4.14
C PHE A 95 0.76 -2.96 4.25
N ALA A 96 1.58 -3.78 3.57
CA ALA A 96 1.46 -5.23 3.62
C ALA A 96 1.65 -5.78 5.05
N VAL A 97 2.73 -5.36 5.73
CA VAL A 97 3.03 -5.76 7.11
C VAL A 97 1.92 -5.35 8.07
N GLN A 98 1.45 -4.09 8.01
CA GLN A 98 0.37 -3.60 8.88
C GLN A 98 -0.96 -4.34 8.63
N THR A 99 -1.24 -4.72 7.39
CA THR A 99 -2.43 -5.52 7.04
C THR A 99 -2.36 -6.90 7.67
N LEU A 100 -1.21 -7.57 7.56
CA LEU A 100 -0.99 -8.89 8.17
C LEU A 100 -1.07 -8.83 9.69
N LEU A 101 -0.43 -7.84 10.33
CA LEU A 101 -0.51 -7.63 11.77
C LEU A 101 -1.94 -7.41 12.24
N ARG A 102 -2.73 -6.65 11.50
CA ARG A 102 -4.16 -6.43 11.80
C ARG A 102 -4.93 -7.75 11.77
N TRP A 103 -4.71 -8.58 10.74
CA TRP A 103 -5.36 -9.89 10.66
C TRP A 103 -4.98 -10.80 11.83
N TYR A 104 -3.71 -10.85 12.21
CA TYR A 104 -3.28 -11.61 13.39
C TYR A 104 -3.96 -11.11 14.67
N ARG A 105 -4.01 -9.78 14.88
CA ARG A 105 -4.65 -9.18 16.07
C ARG A 105 -6.15 -9.45 16.14
N ASN A 106 -6.82 -9.47 14.99
CA ASN A 106 -8.25 -9.74 14.89
C ASN A 106 -8.58 -11.25 14.91
N GLY A 107 -7.61 -12.14 15.08
CA GLY A 107 -7.82 -13.59 15.04
C GLY A 107 -8.13 -14.15 13.66
N GLU A 108 -8.01 -13.34 12.61
CA GLU A 108 -8.25 -13.75 11.24
C GLU A 108 -7.12 -14.67 10.73
N ASP A 109 -7.41 -15.54 9.76
CA ASP A 109 -6.39 -16.40 9.16
C ASP A 109 -5.67 -15.69 7.99
N PRO A 110 -4.40 -15.30 8.17
CA PRO A 110 -3.66 -14.63 7.11
C PRO A 110 -3.47 -15.49 5.87
N LYS A 111 -3.36 -16.83 6.02
CA LYS A 111 -3.17 -17.75 4.88
C LYS A 111 -4.33 -17.67 3.90
N ARG A 112 -5.57 -17.62 4.42
CA ARG A 112 -6.78 -17.49 3.58
C ARG A 112 -6.88 -16.16 2.86
N ARG A 113 -6.30 -15.09 3.43
CA ARG A 113 -6.40 -13.72 2.90
C ARG A 113 -5.19 -13.29 2.08
N LEU A 114 -4.08 -14.02 2.13
CA LEU A 114 -2.89 -13.72 1.35
C LEU A 114 -3.15 -13.54 -0.16
N PRO A 115 -3.99 -14.36 -0.84
CA PRO A 115 -4.28 -14.14 -2.25
C PRO A 115 -4.93 -12.77 -2.52
N VAL A 116 -5.81 -12.31 -1.63
CA VAL A 116 -6.45 -10.98 -1.74
C VAL A 116 -5.40 -9.87 -1.59
N LEU A 117 -4.51 -9.97 -0.59
CA LEU A 117 -3.42 -9.02 -0.42
C LEU A 117 -2.47 -9.03 -1.61
N SER A 118 -2.11 -10.20 -2.12
CA SER A 118 -1.27 -10.37 -3.30
C SER A 118 -1.88 -9.66 -4.52
N THR A 119 -3.17 -9.87 -4.77
CA THR A 119 -3.91 -9.21 -5.85
C THR A 119 -3.95 -7.70 -5.65
N TYR A 120 -4.24 -7.22 -4.44
CA TYR A 120 -4.24 -5.79 -4.12
C TYR A 120 -2.88 -5.15 -4.39
N LEU A 121 -1.82 -5.80 -3.93
CA LEU A 121 -0.45 -5.37 -4.20
C LEU A 121 -0.08 -5.51 -5.69
N GLY A 122 -0.69 -6.41 -6.44
CA GLY A 122 -0.39 -6.68 -7.84
C GLY A 122 0.86 -7.52 -8.03
N HIS A 123 1.08 -8.47 -7.14
CA HIS A 123 2.12 -9.48 -7.30
C HIS A 123 1.75 -10.47 -8.41
N ALA A 124 2.74 -11.00 -9.11
CA ALA A 124 2.53 -12.00 -10.14
C ALA A 124 2.15 -13.34 -9.52
N HIS A 125 2.77 -13.69 -8.41
CA HIS A 125 2.53 -14.91 -7.66
C HIS A 125 2.24 -14.60 -6.19
N VAL A 126 1.41 -15.39 -5.55
CA VAL A 126 1.10 -15.25 -4.11
C VAL A 126 2.37 -15.46 -3.27
N THR A 127 3.30 -16.27 -3.75
CA THR A 127 4.62 -16.50 -3.14
C THR A 127 5.41 -15.22 -2.91
N ASP A 128 5.28 -14.21 -3.78
CA ASP A 128 5.91 -12.91 -3.61
C ASP A 128 5.40 -12.16 -2.36
N THR A 129 4.24 -12.58 -1.84
CA THR A 129 3.63 -12.02 -0.64
C THR A 129 4.05 -12.76 0.63
N TYR A 130 4.48 -14.03 0.51
CA TYR A 130 4.98 -14.81 1.66
C TYR A 130 6.21 -14.18 2.30
N TRP A 131 7.03 -13.50 1.53
CA TRP A 131 8.19 -12.79 2.06
C TRP A 131 7.84 -11.82 3.20
N TYR A 132 6.65 -11.22 3.16
CA TYR A 132 6.20 -10.34 4.25
C TYR A 132 5.93 -11.10 5.56
N LEU A 133 5.58 -12.38 5.50
CA LEU A 133 5.31 -13.19 6.70
C LEU A 133 6.58 -13.51 7.49
N THR A 134 7.72 -13.61 6.81
CA THR A 134 9.01 -14.00 7.43
C THR A 134 9.91 -12.81 7.73
N GLY A 135 9.54 -11.62 7.25
CA GLY A 135 10.45 -10.47 7.18
C GLY A 135 10.44 -9.53 8.38
N THR A 136 9.56 -9.71 9.38
CA THR A 136 9.50 -8.76 10.50
C THR A 136 9.34 -9.47 11.85
N PRO A 137 10.11 -9.06 12.88
CA PRO A 137 10.00 -9.61 14.24
C PRO A 137 8.59 -9.50 14.82
N GLU A 138 7.87 -8.40 14.51
CA GLU A 138 6.51 -8.18 14.99
C GLU A 138 5.53 -9.22 14.44
N LEU A 139 5.67 -9.62 13.18
CA LEU A 139 4.83 -10.66 12.57
C LEU A 139 5.14 -12.04 13.14
N LEU A 140 6.42 -12.34 13.35
CA LEU A 140 6.83 -13.59 14.00
C LEU A 140 6.28 -13.67 15.44
N GLY A 141 6.35 -12.58 16.20
CA GLY A 141 5.77 -12.50 17.54
C GLY A 141 4.24 -12.65 17.54
N ALA A 142 3.55 -12.06 16.57
CA ALA A 142 2.10 -12.21 16.44
C ALA A 142 1.69 -13.65 16.04
N ALA A 143 2.48 -14.30 15.19
CA ALA A 143 2.28 -15.70 14.81
C ALA A 143 2.52 -16.65 16.00
N GLY A 144 3.58 -16.40 16.81
CA GLY A 144 3.89 -17.15 18.03
C GLY A 144 2.73 -17.10 19.04
N LYS A 145 2.26 -15.90 19.37
CA LYS A 145 1.10 -15.73 20.28
C LYS A 145 -0.16 -16.44 19.80
N ARG A 146 -0.39 -16.50 18.49
CA ARG A 146 -1.54 -17.25 17.95
C ARG A 146 -1.37 -18.75 18.10
N LEU A 147 -0.15 -19.26 17.94
CA LEU A 147 0.17 -20.67 18.13
C LEU A 147 -0.01 -21.09 19.58
N GLU A 148 0.50 -20.29 20.52
CA GLU A 148 0.33 -20.49 21.97
C GLU A 148 -1.15 -20.57 22.35
N LYS A 149 -1.95 -19.59 21.94
CA LYS A 149 -3.40 -19.58 22.18
C LYS A 149 -4.12 -20.82 21.65
N ARG A 150 -3.67 -21.32 20.49
CA ARG A 150 -4.25 -22.56 19.91
C ARG A 150 -3.87 -23.79 20.71
N TRP A 151 -2.66 -23.87 21.23
CA TRP A 151 -2.21 -24.97 22.07
C TRP A 151 -2.88 -24.97 23.44
N GLU A 152 -3.03 -23.82 24.08
CA GLU A 152 -3.79 -23.69 25.32
C GLU A 152 -5.24 -24.17 25.15
N GLY A 153 -5.91 -23.79 24.04
CA GLY A 153 -7.26 -24.23 23.74
C GLY A 153 -7.37 -25.74 23.48
N LEU A 154 -6.37 -26.39 22.89
CA LEU A 154 -6.33 -27.83 22.70
C LEU A 154 -6.15 -28.60 24.02
N ASN A 155 -5.32 -28.06 24.92
CA ASN A 155 -5.07 -28.68 26.23
C ASN A 155 -6.25 -28.47 27.21
N ALA A 156 -7.02 -27.40 27.05
CA ALA A 156 -8.22 -27.14 27.87
C ALA A 156 -9.43 -28.04 27.46
N GLY A 157 -9.47 -28.51 26.21
CA GLY A 157 -10.53 -29.40 25.72
C GLY A 157 -10.27 -30.88 25.94
N SER A 158 -9.14 -31.25 26.56
CA SER A 158 -8.74 -32.65 26.85
C SER A 158 -8.87 -33.03 28.33
N ARG A 159 -9.67 -32.28 29.10
CA ARG A 159 -10.02 -32.62 30.48
C ARG A 159 -11.49 -32.92 30.61
#